data_7e96bb3f81800584906a51361f122ae0
#
_entry.id   7e96bb3f81800584906a51361f122ae0
#
_cell.length_a   1.000
_cell.length_b   1.000
_cell.length_c   1.000
_cell.angle_alpha   90.00
_cell.angle_beta   90.00
_cell.angle_gamma   90.00
#
_symmetry.space_group_name_H-M   'P 1'
#
loop_
_entity.id
_entity.type
_entity.pdbx_description
1 polymer ?
#
loop_
_entity_poly.entity_id
_entity_poly.type
_entity_poly.pdbx_seq_one_letter_code
_entity_poly.pdbx_strand_id
1 'polypeptide(L)'
;MENCIFCKIVAGEIPSPRLYEDDKMIVIRDIEPKAKLHYLCIPKTHFAYLSEMDSEKAEILKYCFEKIAQIYPTLGLEQGYRVIINQGVNGGQTVEHLHVHLLGGEPLGDF
;
A
#
# COMPACT_ATOMS: atom_id res chain seq x y z
N MET A 1 -15.41 5.52 9.41
CA MET A 1 -14.26 5.78 8.53
C MET A 1 -13.95 7.25 8.39
N GLU A 2 -14.65 8.10 9.10
CA GLU A 2 -14.47 9.56 9.00
C GLU A 2 -13.06 10.00 9.36
N ASN A 3 -12.41 9.29 10.29
CA ASN A 3 -11.07 9.65 10.74
C ASN A 3 -9.95 8.94 9.99
N CYS A 4 -10.28 8.16 8.97
CA CYS A 4 -9.27 7.43 8.20
C CYS A 4 -8.75 8.29 7.06
N ILE A 5 -7.47 8.67 7.14
CA ILE A 5 -6.84 9.49 6.09
C ILE A 5 -6.85 8.77 4.73
N PHE A 6 -6.67 7.46 4.71
CA PHE A 6 -6.65 6.70 3.45
C PHE A 6 -8.06 6.58 2.86
N CYS A 7 -9.10 6.44 3.68
CA CYS A 7 -10.47 6.51 3.19
C CYS A 7 -10.76 7.87 2.57
N LYS A 8 -10.24 8.94 3.15
CA LYS A 8 -10.41 10.30 2.62
C LYS A 8 -9.67 10.48 1.30
N ILE A 9 -8.48 9.90 1.18
CA ILE A 9 -7.73 9.93 -0.08
C ILE A 9 -8.49 9.14 -1.15
N VAL A 10 -8.95 7.94 -0.81
CA VAL A 10 -9.72 7.10 -1.74
C VAL A 10 -10.97 7.83 -2.24
N ALA A 11 -11.65 8.54 -1.34
CA ALA A 11 -12.87 9.30 -1.68
C ALA A 11 -12.58 10.59 -2.42
N GLY A 12 -11.32 11.01 -2.55
CA GLY A 12 -10.96 12.26 -3.20
C GLY A 12 -11.07 13.49 -2.31
N GLU A 13 -11.33 13.31 -1.02
CA GLU A 13 -11.45 14.45 -0.08
C GLU A 13 -10.08 15.05 0.25
N ILE A 14 -9.04 14.23 0.24
CA ILE A 14 -7.65 14.67 0.41
C ILE A 14 -6.93 14.37 -0.92
N PRO A 15 -6.37 15.39 -1.59
CA PRO A 15 -5.69 15.19 -2.86
C PRO A 15 -4.43 14.32 -2.67
N SER A 16 -4.24 13.36 -3.55
CA SER A 16 -3.01 12.59 -3.62
C SER A 16 -2.91 12.04 -5.05
N PRO A 17 -1.84 12.35 -5.79
CA PRO A 17 -1.72 11.85 -7.15
C PRO A 17 -1.75 10.32 -7.19
N ARG A 18 -2.55 9.78 -8.07
CA ARG A 18 -2.66 8.33 -8.27
C ARG A 18 -1.63 7.91 -9.31
N LEU A 19 -0.76 6.98 -8.93
CA LEU A 19 0.14 6.33 -9.89
C LEU A 19 -0.56 5.17 -10.58
N TYR A 20 -1.54 4.60 -9.90
CA TYR A 20 -2.43 3.58 -10.42
C TYR A 20 -3.74 3.66 -9.65
N GLU A 21 -4.83 3.40 -10.33
CA GLU A 21 -6.15 3.31 -9.69
C GLU A 21 -7.07 2.42 -10.48
N ASP A 22 -7.82 1.58 -9.79
CA ASP A 22 -8.96 0.87 -10.34
C ASP A 22 -10.08 0.88 -9.30
N ASP A 23 -11.12 0.07 -9.51
CA ASP A 23 -12.27 0.07 -8.60
C ASP A 23 -11.99 -0.58 -7.24
N LYS A 24 -10.81 -1.21 -7.06
CA LYS A 24 -10.49 -1.97 -5.85
C LYS A 24 -9.29 -1.43 -5.07
N MET A 25 -8.40 -0.71 -5.71
CA MET A 25 -7.19 -0.23 -5.06
C MET A 25 -6.63 1.03 -5.69
N ILE A 26 -5.78 1.72 -4.96
CA ILE A 26 -4.97 2.83 -5.48
C ILE A 26 -3.51 2.59 -5.14
N VAL A 27 -2.61 3.19 -5.92
CA VAL A 27 -1.19 3.27 -5.59
C VAL A 27 -0.80 4.74 -5.59
N ILE A 28 -0.20 5.19 -4.50
CA ILE A 28 0.29 6.57 -4.33
C ILE A 28 1.73 6.53 -3.81
N ARG A 29 2.41 7.69 -3.83
CA ARG A 29 3.72 7.82 -3.20
C ARG A 29 3.57 8.05 -1.71
N ASP A 30 4.48 7.46 -0.93
CA ASP A 30 4.62 7.82 0.48
C ASP A 30 5.24 9.21 0.56
N ILE A 31 4.63 10.10 1.37
CA ILE A 31 5.14 11.48 1.53
C ILE A 31 6.37 11.55 2.42
N GLU A 32 6.67 10.49 3.15
CA GLU A 32 7.88 10.35 3.97
C GLU A 32 8.65 9.12 3.52
N PRO A 33 9.24 9.14 2.30
CA PRO A 33 9.82 7.92 1.74
C PRO A 33 11.00 7.40 2.55
N LYS A 34 11.06 6.09 2.68
CA LYS A 34 12.15 5.39 3.36
C LYS A 34 13.12 4.75 2.38
N ALA A 35 12.89 4.93 1.09
CA ALA A 35 13.75 4.47 0.01
C ALA A 35 13.61 5.43 -1.15
N LYS A 36 14.47 5.33 -2.14
CA LYS A 36 14.44 6.19 -3.33
C LYS A 36 13.06 6.16 -4.00
N LEU A 37 12.46 4.97 -4.09
CA LEU A 37 11.07 4.80 -4.51
C LEU A 37 10.32 4.13 -3.36
N HIS A 38 9.23 4.75 -2.92
CA HIS A 38 8.43 4.24 -1.82
C HIS A 38 6.97 4.51 -2.13
N TYR A 39 6.23 3.46 -2.42
CA TYR A 39 4.82 3.55 -2.79
C TYR A 39 3.95 2.86 -1.76
N LEU A 40 2.69 3.26 -1.74
CA LEU A 40 1.66 2.63 -0.91
C LEU A 40 0.59 2.06 -1.84
N CYS A 41 0.34 0.77 -1.73
CA CYS A 41 -0.80 0.13 -2.36
C CYS A 41 -1.91 0.06 -1.31
N ILE A 42 -3.02 0.72 -1.57
CA ILE A 42 -4.09 0.89 -0.60
C ILE A 42 -5.38 0.28 -1.16
N PRO A 43 -5.89 -0.79 -0.52
CA PRO A 43 -7.22 -1.30 -0.89
C PRO A 43 -8.28 -0.24 -0.62
N LYS A 44 -9.26 -0.12 -1.49
CA LYS A 44 -10.37 0.83 -1.27
C LYS A 44 -11.28 0.36 -0.14
N THR A 45 -11.40 -0.96 0.07
CA THR A 45 -12.14 -1.50 1.21
C THR A 45 -11.34 -1.25 2.48
N HIS A 46 -11.99 -0.65 3.47
CA HIS A 46 -11.34 -0.35 4.74
C HIS A 46 -11.33 -1.58 5.65
N PHE A 47 -10.16 -1.99 6.08
CA PHE A 47 -9.93 -2.78 7.28
C PHE A 47 -8.55 -2.43 7.81
N ALA A 48 -8.39 -2.49 9.14
CA ALA A 48 -7.22 -1.86 9.75
C ALA A 48 -6.02 -2.81 9.83
N TYR A 49 -6.24 -4.08 10.16
CA TYR A 49 -5.16 -4.94 10.64
C TYR A 49 -5.08 -6.23 9.85
N LEU A 50 -3.84 -6.67 9.63
CA LEU A 50 -3.58 -7.99 9.05
C LEU A 50 -4.22 -9.11 9.88
N SER A 51 -4.30 -8.90 11.21
CA SER A 51 -4.90 -9.87 12.12
C SER A 51 -6.42 -10.01 11.97
N GLU A 52 -7.05 -9.12 11.19
CA GLU A 52 -8.49 -9.25 10.86
C GLU A 52 -8.74 -10.16 9.66
N MET A 53 -7.70 -10.83 9.17
CA MET A 53 -7.79 -11.61 7.93
C MET A 53 -8.86 -12.69 8.01
N ASP A 54 -9.65 -12.76 6.96
CA ASP A 54 -10.63 -13.82 6.69
C ASP A 54 -10.64 -14.05 5.18
N SER A 55 -11.52 -14.92 4.69
CA SER A 55 -11.54 -15.26 3.26
C SER A 55 -11.82 -14.05 2.37
N GLU A 56 -12.68 -13.14 2.79
CA GLU A 56 -13.03 -11.94 2.02
C GLU A 56 -11.84 -10.99 1.94
N LYS A 57 -11.19 -10.73 3.07
CA LYS A 57 -10.02 -9.84 3.11
C LYS A 57 -8.81 -10.44 2.40
N ALA A 58 -8.68 -11.77 2.47
CA ALA A 58 -7.62 -12.47 1.74
C ALA A 58 -7.79 -12.30 0.23
N GLU A 59 -9.02 -12.31 -0.27
CA GLU A 59 -9.26 -12.05 -1.70
C GLU A 59 -8.86 -10.62 -2.09
N ILE A 60 -9.06 -9.66 -1.20
CA ILE A 60 -8.64 -8.28 -1.43
C ILE A 60 -7.12 -8.20 -1.57
N LEU A 61 -6.38 -8.83 -0.65
CA LEU A 61 -4.91 -8.85 -0.72
C LEU A 61 -4.39 -9.63 -1.91
N LYS A 62 -5.04 -10.73 -2.24
CA LYS A 62 -4.71 -11.51 -3.45
C LYS A 62 -4.78 -10.59 -4.67
N TYR A 63 -5.87 -9.85 -4.81
CA TYR A 63 -6.04 -8.91 -5.92
C TYR A 63 -4.91 -7.88 -5.95
N CYS A 64 -4.59 -7.28 -4.80
CA CYS A 64 -3.53 -6.28 -4.71
C CYS A 64 -2.18 -6.87 -5.13
N PHE A 65 -1.83 -8.05 -4.65
CA PHE A 65 -0.56 -8.69 -4.99
C PHE A 65 -0.48 -9.06 -6.46
N GLU A 66 -1.55 -9.57 -7.02
CA GLU A 66 -1.61 -9.87 -8.45
C GLU A 66 -1.44 -8.60 -9.29
N LYS A 67 -2.05 -7.51 -8.85
CA LYS A 67 -1.94 -6.23 -9.56
C LYS A 67 -0.53 -5.65 -9.43
N ILE A 68 0.07 -5.71 -8.25
CA ILE A 68 1.47 -5.29 -8.04
C ILE A 68 2.40 -6.07 -8.98
N ALA A 69 2.18 -7.38 -9.11
CA ALA A 69 2.97 -8.23 -10.00
C ALA A 69 2.85 -7.82 -11.46
N GLN A 70 1.76 -7.14 -11.84
CA GLN A 70 1.56 -6.65 -13.21
C GLN A 70 2.14 -5.26 -13.43
N ILE A 71 2.05 -4.37 -12.44
CA ILE A 71 2.35 -2.95 -12.63
C ILE A 71 3.73 -2.52 -12.13
N TYR A 72 4.46 -3.37 -11.41
CA TYR A 72 5.74 -2.97 -10.80
C TYR A 72 6.74 -2.36 -11.81
N PRO A 73 6.79 -2.78 -13.09
CA PRO A 73 7.71 -2.13 -14.03
C PRO A 73 7.36 -0.67 -14.28
N THR A 74 6.08 -0.31 -14.30
CA THR A 74 5.67 1.08 -14.50
C THR A 74 5.99 1.96 -13.30
N LEU A 75 6.31 1.34 -12.16
CA LEU A 75 6.68 2.04 -10.93
C LEU A 75 8.20 2.18 -10.77
N GLY A 76 8.98 1.72 -11.74
CA GLY A 76 10.44 1.76 -11.67
C GLY A 76 11.05 0.70 -10.77
N LEU A 77 10.33 -0.38 -10.51
CA LEU A 77 10.74 -1.42 -9.56
C LEU A 77 11.27 -2.69 -10.25
N GLU A 78 11.71 -2.57 -11.50
CA GLU A 78 12.09 -3.73 -12.31
C GLU A 78 13.24 -4.54 -11.74
N GLN A 79 14.14 -3.89 -10.98
CA GLN A 79 15.30 -4.57 -10.43
C GLN A 79 15.04 -5.20 -9.06
N GLY A 80 13.82 -5.13 -8.60
CA GLY A 80 13.42 -5.70 -7.33
C GLY A 80 12.84 -4.67 -6.38
N TYR A 81 12.08 -5.16 -5.43
CA TYR A 81 11.44 -4.30 -4.43
C TYR A 81 11.10 -5.11 -3.21
N ARG A 82 10.90 -4.40 -2.11
CA ARG A 82 10.52 -4.99 -0.82
C ARG A 82 9.06 -4.68 -0.56
N VAL A 83 8.34 -5.68 -0.09
CA VAL A 83 6.92 -5.56 0.28
C VAL A 83 6.82 -5.62 1.79
N ILE A 84 6.17 -4.61 2.39
CA ILE A 84 6.01 -4.54 3.84
C ILE A 84 4.56 -4.25 4.18
N ILE A 85 4.00 -5.03 5.10
CA ILE A 85 2.73 -4.74 5.75
C ILE A 85 3.02 -4.66 7.23
N ASN A 86 2.79 -3.48 7.83
CA ASN A 86 2.99 -3.28 9.25
C ASN A 86 1.72 -3.61 10.02
N GLN A 87 1.87 -4.29 11.15
CA GLN A 87 0.75 -4.65 12.03
C GLN A 87 0.99 -4.06 13.41
N GLY A 88 0.10 -3.16 13.83
CA GLY A 88 0.05 -2.65 15.19
C GLY A 88 1.21 -1.73 15.56
N VAL A 89 1.24 -1.33 16.83
CA VAL A 89 2.19 -0.33 17.34
C VAL A 89 3.64 -0.80 17.18
N ASN A 90 3.94 -2.01 17.64
CA ASN A 90 5.30 -2.53 17.56
C ASN A 90 5.74 -2.83 16.14
N GLY A 91 4.80 -3.00 15.22
CA GLY A 91 5.10 -3.17 13.81
C GLY A 91 5.30 -1.86 13.06
N GLY A 92 5.07 -0.72 13.72
CA GLY A 92 5.23 0.58 13.10
C GLY A 92 4.04 1.02 12.25
N GLN A 93 2.86 0.45 12.49
CA GLN A 93 1.66 0.85 11.76
C GLN A 93 1.17 2.20 12.27
N THR A 94 1.20 3.21 11.39
CA THR A 94 0.80 4.58 11.75
C THR A 94 -0.59 4.95 11.26
N VAL A 95 -1.12 4.23 10.27
CA VAL A 95 -2.46 4.45 9.73
C VAL A 95 -3.25 3.15 9.85
N GLU A 96 -4.41 3.22 10.50
CA GLU A 96 -5.25 2.05 10.74
C GLU A 96 -6.19 1.78 9.57
N HIS A 97 -5.58 1.60 8.42
CA HIS A 97 -6.16 1.16 7.17
C HIS A 97 -5.07 0.35 6.50
N LEU A 98 -5.28 -0.94 6.33
CA LEU A 98 -4.23 -1.82 5.81
C LEU A 98 -3.70 -1.28 4.50
N HIS A 99 -2.38 -1.23 4.38
CA HIS A 99 -1.71 -0.78 3.17
C HIS A 99 -0.40 -1.55 3.01
N VAL A 100 0.02 -1.67 1.76
CA VAL A 100 1.20 -2.44 1.38
C VAL A 100 2.27 -1.45 0.92
N HIS A 101 3.38 -1.40 1.66
CA HIS A 101 4.55 -0.60 1.25
C HIS A 101 5.30 -1.33 0.15
N LEU A 102 5.69 -0.59 -0.88
CA LEU A 102 6.58 -1.06 -1.94
C LEU A 102 7.80 -0.17 -1.93
N LEU A 103 8.96 -0.72 -1.60
CA LEU A 103 10.19 0.05 -1.50
C LEU A 103 11.21 -0.49 -2.49
N GLY A 104 11.88 0.43 -3.21
CA GLY A 104 12.88 0.03 -4.19
C GLY A 104 13.58 1.22 -4.80
N GLY A 105 14.06 1.05 -6.03
CA GLY A 105 14.78 2.09 -6.75
C GLY A 105 16.25 2.17 -6.37
N GLU A 106 16.69 1.36 -5.42
CA GLU A 106 18.06 1.29 -4.92
C GLU A 106 18.21 0.00 -4.11
N PRO A 107 19.46 -0.47 -3.89
CA PRO A 107 19.66 -1.59 -2.96
C PRO A 107 19.22 -1.21 -1.56
N LEU A 108 18.39 -2.04 -0.94
CA LEU A 108 17.80 -1.73 0.37
C LEU A 108 18.61 -2.35 1.53
N GLY A 109 19.51 -3.28 1.21
CA GLY A 109 20.28 -3.97 2.24
C GLY A 109 19.43 -5.01 2.99
N ASP A 110 19.97 -5.50 4.07
CA ASP A 110 19.30 -6.47 4.92
C ASP A 110 18.31 -5.77 5.84
N PHE A 111 17.37 -6.51 6.32
CA PHE A 111 16.44 -5.99 7.32
C PHE A 111 16.67 -6.66 8.65
#